data_26debab7e4257931c1c8a4117aa93e80
#
_entry.id   26debab7e4257931c1c8a4117aa93e80
#
_cell.length_a   1.000
_cell.length_b   1.000
_cell.length_c   1.000
_cell.angle_alpha   90.00
_cell.angle_beta   90.00
_cell.angle_gamma   90.00
#
_symmetry.space_group_name_H-M   'P 1'
#
loop_
_entity.id
_entity.type
_entity.pdbx_description
1 polymer ?
#
loop_
_entity_poly.entity_id
_entity_poly.type
_entity_poly.pdbx_seq_one_letter_code
_entity_poly.pdbx_strand_id
1 'polypeptide(L)'
;PTEVGFFNRKQIAANWRLGCQVKIKEDMSIEVPASALSVKKWECEVVSNHNVATFIKEFVVKLPEGEHLNFQSGGYIQIDVPAVTVDYKDIDVDEQFEADWEKMGLRTLKMVNPTPTVRAYSMACYPAEGDIIKLNVRIATPPFDRAAGKWVDVNPGICSSYIYSLKPGDKITISGPYGEFFLPKDLPADQELIFVGGGAGMAPMRSHIMHLFHTEKTNRKVNFFYGARALKEAFYLDDYHAIEKEFPNFKFNLALDRPDPEADAAGVPYVAGFVHNVMFETYLKQHEAPEDALYLMCGPPMMVGAVVNLLDSLGVPPENILYDNFGA
;
A
#
# COMPACT_ATOMS: atom_id res chain seq x y z
N PRO A 1 -21.23 -12.90 -6.85
CA PRO A 1 -20.26 -12.23 -7.74
C PRO A 1 -19.44 -11.17 -7.01
N THR A 2 -20.02 -10.44 -6.05
CA THR A 2 -19.35 -9.36 -5.28
C THR A 2 -18.31 -9.88 -4.30
N GLU A 3 -18.42 -11.10 -3.82
CA GLU A 3 -17.56 -11.68 -2.79
C GLU A 3 -16.20 -12.18 -3.32
N VAL A 4 -16.12 -12.49 -4.62
CA VAL A 4 -14.90 -13.03 -5.26
C VAL A 4 -13.71 -12.04 -5.19
N GLY A 5 -13.98 -10.74 -5.07
CA GLY A 5 -12.96 -9.71 -4.92
C GLY A 5 -12.46 -9.52 -3.48
N PHE A 6 -13.09 -10.14 -2.48
CA PHE A 6 -12.78 -9.97 -1.06
C PHE A 6 -12.19 -11.21 -0.39
N PHE A 7 -12.34 -12.38 -1.01
CA PHE A 7 -11.88 -13.64 -0.44
C PHE A 7 -10.92 -14.37 -1.36
N ASN A 8 -9.90 -14.98 -0.78
CA ASN A 8 -9.05 -15.90 -1.52
C ASN A 8 -9.79 -17.23 -1.84
N ARG A 9 -9.21 -18.04 -2.71
CA ARG A 9 -9.81 -19.31 -3.17
C ARG A 9 -10.12 -20.28 -2.03
N LYS A 10 -9.27 -20.33 -0.98
CA LYS A 10 -9.44 -21.17 0.19
C LYS A 10 -10.63 -20.72 1.04
N GLN A 11 -10.77 -19.42 1.26
CA GLN A 11 -11.89 -18.84 1.98
C GLN A 11 -13.22 -19.05 1.25
N ILE A 12 -13.22 -18.92 -0.08
CA ILE A 12 -14.41 -19.22 -0.90
C ILE A 12 -14.80 -20.69 -0.79
N ALA A 13 -13.82 -21.61 -0.88
CA ALA A 13 -14.04 -23.04 -0.73
C ALA A 13 -14.52 -23.41 0.69
N ALA A 14 -14.10 -22.68 1.71
CA ALA A 14 -14.53 -22.82 3.10
C ALA A 14 -15.88 -22.12 3.40
N ASN A 15 -16.59 -21.64 2.38
CA ASN A 15 -17.89 -20.96 2.48
C ASN A 15 -17.85 -19.64 3.28
N TRP A 16 -16.75 -18.92 3.25
CA TRP A 16 -16.70 -17.57 3.81
C TRP A 16 -17.67 -16.64 3.07
N ARG A 17 -18.29 -15.74 3.82
CA ARG A 17 -19.27 -14.76 3.31
C ARG A 17 -19.02 -13.41 3.93
N LEU A 18 -19.29 -12.34 3.17
CA LEU A 18 -19.26 -10.97 3.71
C LEU A 18 -20.40 -10.77 4.70
N GLY A 19 -20.07 -10.48 5.96
CA GLY A 19 -21.06 -10.29 7.02
C GLY A 19 -22.10 -9.22 6.68
N CYS A 20 -21.71 -8.14 5.99
CA CYS A 20 -22.61 -7.08 5.53
C CYS A 20 -23.62 -7.55 4.44
N GLN A 21 -23.40 -8.71 3.81
CA GLN A 21 -24.28 -9.30 2.79
C GLN A 21 -25.15 -10.43 3.35
N VAL A 22 -24.90 -10.88 4.58
CA VAL A 22 -25.67 -11.95 5.22
C VAL A 22 -27.03 -11.41 5.64
N LYS A 23 -28.10 -12.07 5.18
CA LYS A 23 -29.46 -11.78 5.62
C LYS A 23 -29.79 -12.65 6.82
N ILE A 24 -30.14 -11.99 7.93
CA ILE A 24 -30.62 -12.67 9.15
C ILE A 24 -32.01 -13.27 8.84
N LYS A 25 -32.12 -14.57 8.98
CA LYS A 25 -33.39 -15.32 8.74
C LYS A 25 -33.89 -16.05 9.97
N GLU A 26 -33.02 -16.24 10.97
CA GLU A 26 -33.26 -16.97 12.21
C GLU A 26 -32.26 -16.47 13.26
N ASP A 27 -32.41 -16.88 14.51
CA ASP A 27 -31.46 -16.58 15.58
C ASP A 27 -30.08 -17.11 15.21
N MET A 28 -29.06 -16.26 15.42
CA MET A 28 -27.66 -16.59 15.13
C MET A 28 -26.74 -16.18 16.28
N SER A 29 -25.64 -16.89 16.41
CA SER A 29 -24.54 -16.52 17.31
C SER A 29 -23.43 -15.89 16.47
N ILE A 30 -22.88 -14.78 16.93
CA ILE A 30 -21.77 -14.07 16.28
C ILE A 30 -20.60 -14.06 17.22
N GLU A 31 -19.45 -14.55 16.75
CA GLU A 31 -18.18 -14.39 17.43
C GLU A 31 -17.46 -13.18 16.81
N VAL A 32 -17.07 -12.23 17.67
CA VAL A 32 -16.35 -11.02 17.25
C VAL A 32 -14.93 -11.10 17.83
N PRO A 33 -13.87 -11.01 17.00
CA PRO A 33 -12.50 -10.98 17.49
C PRO A 33 -12.30 -9.85 18.51
N ALA A 34 -11.57 -10.12 19.58
CA ALA A 34 -11.27 -9.12 20.62
C ALA A 34 -10.62 -7.84 20.05
N SER A 35 -9.84 -7.98 18.98
CA SER A 35 -9.24 -6.85 18.25
C SER A 35 -10.28 -5.86 17.70
N ALA A 36 -11.46 -6.33 17.30
CA ALA A 36 -12.53 -5.45 16.83
C ALA A 36 -13.12 -4.58 17.94
N LEU A 37 -12.97 -4.99 19.20
CA LEU A 37 -13.41 -4.25 20.40
C LEU A 37 -12.35 -3.24 20.89
N SER A 38 -11.13 -3.31 20.38
CA SER A 38 -10.01 -2.43 20.76
C SER A 38 -9.86 -1.21 19.86
N VAL A 39 -10.73 -1.06 18.86
CA VAL A 39 -10.72 0.10 17.96
C VAL A 39 -11.01 1.37 18.73
N LYS A 40 -10.11 2.33 18.60
CA LYS A 40 -10.26 3.68 19.15
C LYS A 40 -10.34 4.70 18.02
N LYS A 41 -10.78 5.90 18.37
CA LYS A 41 -10.82 7.04 17.45
C LYS A 41 -10.07 8.22 18.09
N TRP A 42 -9.22 8.90 17.31
CA TRP A 42 -8.42 10.03 17.76
C TRP A 42 -8.50 11.18 16.78
N GLU A 43 -8.41 12.39 17.31
CA GLU A 43 -8.08 13.58 16.55
C GLU A 43 -6.56 13.75 16.57
N CYS A 44 -5.92 13.51 15.43
CA CYS A 44 -4.48 13.53 15.26
C CYS A 44 -4.03 14.85 14.61
N GLU A 45 -2.77 15.20 14.81
CA GLU A 45 -2.13 16.35 14.18
C GLU A 45 -1.30 15.91 12.97
N VAL A 46 -1.46 16.60 11.85
CA VAL A 46 -0.62 16.41 10.67
C VAL A 46 0.78 16.90 10.97
N VAL A 47 1.77 16.01 10.87
CA VAL A 47 3.19 16.31 11.05
C VAL A 47 3.83 16.72 9.73
N SER A 48 3.58 15.94 8.68
CA SER A 48 4.10 16.20 7.33
C SER A 48 3.16 15.66 6.26
N ASN A 49 3.21 16.27 5.08
CA ASN A 49 2.41 15.86 3.92
C ASN A 49 3.12 16.29 2.64
N HIS A 50 4.11 15.52 2.20
CA HIS A 50 4.95 15.84 1.05
C HIS A 50 4.94 14.74 -0.01
N ASN A 51 5.22 15.09 -1.24
CA ASN A 51 5.27 14.14 -2.33
C ASN A 51 6.52 13.26 -2.23
N VAL A 52 6.34 11.95 -2.34
CA VAL A 52 7.41 10.95 -2.50
C VAL A 52 7.44 10.39 -3.92
N ALA A 53 6.39 10.65 -4.69
CA ALA A 53 6.29 10.39 -6.13
C ALA A 53 5.30 11.38 -6.73
N THR A 54 5.21 11.47 -8.07
CA THR A 54 4.35 12.44 -8.77
C THR A 54 2.92 12.45 -8.23
N PHE A 55 2.37 11.28 -7.91
CA PHE A 55 0.97 11.11 -7.48
C PHE A 55 0.84 10.46 -6.11
N ILE A 56 1.93 10.37 -5.33
CA ILE A 56 1.92 9.76 -4.01
C ILE A 56 2.55 10.71 -3.00
N LYS A 57 1.83 10.97 -1.92
CA LYS A 57 2.36 11.66 -0.74
C LYS A 57 2.67 10.68 0.38
N GLU A 58 3.75 10.93 1.09
CA GLU A 58 3.94 10.46 2.46
C GLU A 58 3.16 11.40 3.37
N PHE A 59 2.16 10.86 4.03
CA PHE A 59 1.33 11.59 4.98
C PHE A 59 1.59 11.05 6.38
N VAL A 60 2.06 11.92 7.26
CA VAL A 60 2.41 11.56 8.64
C VAL A 60 1.54 12.32 9.62
N VAL A 61 0.90 11.60 10.52
CA VAL A 61 0.14 12.19 11.63
C VAL A 61 0.69 11.69 12.97
N LYS A 62 0.53 12.51 14.02
CA LYS A 62 0.90 12.18 15.38
C LYS A 62 -0.34 11.95 16.21
N LEU A 63 -0.36 10.88 16.99
CA LEU A 63 -1.39 10.61 17.99
C LEU A 63 -1.37 11.66 19.10
N PRO A 64 -2.50 11.88 19.79
CA PRO A 64 -2.52 12.71 21.00
C PRO A 64 -1.52 12.20 22.05
N GLU A 65 -1.04 13.11 22.89
CA GLU A 65 -0.08 12.78 23.96
C GLU A 65 -0.63 11.70 24.89
N GLY A 66 0.17 10.66 25.13
CA GLY A 66 -0.19 9.51 25.95
C GLY A 66 -1.05 8.45 25.27
N GLU A 67 -1.43 8.66 24.02
CA GLU A 67 -2.15 7.65 23.23
C GLU A 67 -1.17 6.81 22.38
N HIS A 68 -1.49 5.52 22.27
CA HIS A 68 -0.72 4.56 21.47
C HIS A 68 -1.63 3.74 20.57
N LEU A 69 -1.19 3.48 19.35
CA LEU A 69 -1.84 2.56 18.44
C LEU A 69 -1.10 1.20 18.47
N ASN A 70 -1.69 0.22 19.17
CA ASN A 70 -1.17 -1.14 19.17
C ASN A 70 -1.65 -1.87 17.91
N PHE A 71 -0.78 -2.06 16.94
CA PHE A 71 -1.10 -2.70 15.66
C PHE A 71 -0.04 -3.74 15.27
N GLN A 72 -0.39 -4.60 14.32
CA GLN A 72 0.55 -5.49 13.63
C GLN A 72 0.90 -4.89 12.27
N SER A 73 2.14 -5.12 11.80
CA SER A 73 2.56 -4.74 10.46
C SER A 73 1.64 -5.34 9.40
N GLY A 74 1.28 -4.54 8.38
CA GLY A 74 0.22 -4.87 7.42
C GLY A 74 -1.18 -4.40 7.83
N GLY A 75 -1.34 -3.84 9.04
CA GLY A 75 -2.57 -3.22 9.49
C GLY A 75 -2.89 -1.90 8.79
N TYR A 76 -4.14 -1.48 8.92
CA TYR A 76 -4.63 -0.21 8.36
C TYR A 76 -5.39 0.62 9.39
N ILE A 77 -5.56 1.89 9.09
CA ILE A 77 -6.45 2.81 9.82
C ILE A 77 -7.59 3.27 8.91
N GLN A 78 -8.64 3.84 9.52
CA GLN A 78 -9.67 4.55 8.79
C GLN A 78 -9.55 6.05 9.05
N ILE A 79 -9.83 6.83 8.02
CA ILE A 79 -9.83 8.29 8.04
C ILE A 79 -11.25 8.78 7.87
N ASP A 80 -11.70 9.62 8.79
CA ASP A 80 -12.96 10.35 8.67
C ASP A 80 -12.74 11.58 7.79
N VAL A 81 -13.52 11.69 6.73
CA VAL A 81 -13.50 12.84 5.83
C VAL A 81 -14.77 13.66 6.06
N PRO A 82 -14.67 14.92 6.47
CA PRO A 82 -15.86 15.79 6.67
C PRO A 82 -16.51 16.14 5.32
N ALA A 83 -17.67 16.76 5.38
CA ALA A 83 -18.21 17.47 4.22
C ALA A 83 -17.24 18.61 3.87
N VAL A 84 -16.63 18.54 2.68
CA VAL A 84 -15.55 19.46 2.25
C VAL A 84 -15.46 19.54 0.74
N THR A 85 -15.01 20.68 0.25
CA THR A 85 -14.62 20.87 -1.14
C THR A 85 -13.12 21.15 -1.21
N VAL A 86 -12.40 20.45 -2.07
CA VAL A 86 -10.98 20.64 -2.31
C VAL A 86 -10.77 21.09 -3.75
N ASP A 87 -10.20 22.26 -3.94
CA ASP A 87 -9.74 22.74 -5.24
C ASP A 87 -8.27 22.35 -5.43
N TYR A 88 -7.95 21.64 -6.50
CA TYR A 88 -6.59 21.12 -6.69
C TYR A 88 -5.54 22.21 -6.94
N LYS A 89 -5.98 23.45 -7.27
CA LYS A 89 -5.06 24.61 -7.37
C LYS A 89 -4.46 24.99 -6.01
N ASP A 90 -5.15 24.65 -4.88
CA ASP A 90 -4.75 25.00 -3.52
C ASP A 90 -3.94 23.87 -2.82
N ILE A 91 -3.74 22.74 -3.52
CA ILE A 91 -2.94 21.61 -3.02
C ILE A 91 -1.46 21.94 -3.15
N ASP A 92 -0.71 21.82 -2.05
CA ASP A 92 0.74 21.93 -2.09
C ASP A 92 1.34 20.68 -2.76
N VAL A 93 2.25 20.89 -3.70
CA VAL A 93 3.01 19.85 -4.41
C VAL A 93 4.47 20.22 -4.33
N ASP A 94 5.34 19.23 -4.08
CA ASP A 94 6.78 19.47 -4.01
C ASP A 94 7.31 19.88 -5.40
N GLU A 95 8.22 20.85 -5.43
CA GLU A 95 8.71 21.55 -6.63
C GLU A 95 9.11 20.59 -7.78
N GLN A 96 9.76 19.48 -7.44
CA GLN A 96 10.20 18.49 -8.41
C GLN A 96 9.05 17.79 -9.19
N PHE A 97 7.81 17.85 -8.70
CA PHE A 97 6.63 17.24 -9.31
C PHE A 97 5.64 18.25 -9.91
N GLU A 98 5.84 19.56 -9.67
CA GLU A 98 4.92 20.60 -10.15
C GLU A 98 4.74 20.58 -11.67
N ALA A 99 5.82 20.46 -12.42
CA ALA A 99 5.76 20.44 -13.89
C ALA A 99 4.91 19.27 -14.43
N ASP A 100 4.91 18.12 -13.77
CA ASP A 100 4.05 16.98 -14.15
C ASP A 100 2.58 17.26 -13.84
N TRP A 101 2.30 17.88 -12.69
CA TRP A 101 0.93 18.26 -12.30
C TRP A 101 0.33 19.29 -13.26
N GLU A 102 1.11 20.30 -13.64
CA GLU A 102 0.69 21.30 -14.64
C GLU A 102 0.47 20.68 -16.02
N LYS A 103 1.45 19.90 -16.51
CA LYS A 103 1.38 19.21 -17.80
C LYS A 103 0.15 18.31 -17.92
N MET A 104 -0.25 17.66 -16.83
CA MET A 104 -1.43 16.81 -16.81
C MET A 104 -2.73 17.56 -16.54
N GLY A 105 -2.67 18.87 -16.27
CA GLY A 105 -3.83 19.69 -15.99
C GLY A 105 -4.54 19.36 -14.69
N LEU A 106 -3.83 18.81 -13.71
CA LEU A 106 -4.42 18.41 -12.41
C LEU A 106 -4.96 19.61 -11.64
N ARG A 107 -4.34 20.78 -11.78
CA ARG A 107 -4.77 22.03 -11.14
C ARG A 107 -6.19 22.49 -11.54
N THR A 108 -6.77 21.89 -12.59
CA THR A 108 -8.14 22.18 -13.02
C THR A 108 -9.20 21.35 -12.31
N LEU A 109 -8.79 20.34 -11.55
CA LEU A 109 -9.70 19.42 -10.87
C LEU A 109 -10.25 20.03 -9.58
N LYS A 110 -11.44 19.58 -9.20
CA LYS A 110 -12.10 19.94 -7.97
C LYS A 110 -12.85 18.75 -7.41
N MET A 111 -12.58 18.41 -6.15
CA MET A 111 -13.30 17.36 -5.43
C MET A 111 -14.39 17.98 -4.55
N VAL A 112 -15.58 17.38 -4.56
CA VAL A 112 -16.70 17.77 -3.70
C VAL A 112 -17.14 16.56 -2.87
N ASN A 113 -17.12 16.71 -1.54
CA ASN A 113 -17.69 15.76 -0.60
C ASN A 113 -18.84 16.40 0.15
N PRO A 114 -20.10 16.15 -0.21
CA PRO A 114 -21.25 16.81 0.42
C PRO A 114 -21.62 16.20 1.78
N THR A 115 -21.19 14.99 2.08
CA THR A 115 -21.53 14.26 3.31
C THR A 115 -20.30 13.57 3.89
N PRO A 116 -20.16 13.53 5.24
CA PRO A 116 -19.04 12.81 5.85
C PRO A 116 -18.92 11.38 5.35
N THR A 117 -17.70 10.94 5.10
CA THR A 117 -17.38 9.59 4.63
C THR A 117 -16.14 9.06 5.33
N VAL A 118 -15.88 7.76 5.22
CA VAL A 118 -14.74 7.08 5.82
C VAL A 118 -14.02 6.26 4.77
N ARG A 119 -12.67 6.23 4.81
CA ARG A 119 -11.85 5.38 3.94
C ARG A 119 -10.69 4.75 4.72
N ALA A 120 -10.35 3.52 4.31
CA ALA A 120 -9.24 2.76 4.87
C ALA A 120 -7.93 3.08 4.16
N TYR A 121 -6.81 3.10 4.93
CA TYR A 121 -5.45 3.25 4.42
C TYR A 121 -4.49 2.34 5.19
N SER A 122 -3.76 1.49 4.48
CA SER A 122 -2.71 0.67 5.04
C SER A 122 -1.56 1.54 5.55
N MET A 123 -1.04 1.19 6.71
CA MET A 123 0.06 1.93 7.34
C MET A 123 1.40 1.57 6.71
N ALA A 124 2.24 2.58 6.49
CA ALA A 124 3.62 2.44 6.06
C ALA A 124 4.60 2.42 7.24
N CYS A 125 4.19 2.91 8.41
CA CYS A 125 4.94 2.74 9.65
C CYS A 125 4.85 1.30 10.15
N TYR A 126 5.83 0.90 10.98
CA TYR A 126 5.80 -0.33 11.75
C TYR A 126 5.69 -0.01 13.25
N PRO A 127 5.27 -0.95 14.12
CA PRO A 127 4.94 -0.64 15.52
C PRO A 127 6.02 0.09 16.31
N ALA A 128 7.30 -0.15 16.03
CA ALA A 128 8.40 0.47 16.77
C ALA A 128 8.74 1.90 16.31
N GLU A 129 8.08 2.46 15.29
CA GLU A 129 8.23 3.89 14.92
C GLU A 129 7.54 4.84 15.91
N GLY A 130 6.80 4.32 16.89
CA GLY A 130 6.22 5.10 17.99
C GLY A 130 4.82 5.62 17.71
N ASP A 131 4.51 6.84 18.22
CA ASP A 131 3.17 7.43 18.22
C ASP A 131 2.83 8.21 16.95
N ILE A 132 3.41 7.78 15.82
CA ILE A 132 3.13 8.32 14.50
C ILE A 132 2.41 7.28 13.64
N ILE A 133 1.57 7.78 12.74
CA ILE A 133 0.99 7.00 11.67
C ILE A 133 1.47 7.58 10.36
N LYS A 134 2.11 6.73 9.56
CA LYS A 134 2.65 7.07 8.24
C LYS A 134 1.86 6.33 7.18
N LEU A 135 1.41 7.05 6.17
CA LEU A 135 0.66 6.52 5.04
C LEU A 135 1.36 6.89 3.72
N ASN A 136 1.22 6.04 2.71
CA ASN A 136 1.54 6.40 1.33
C ASN A 136 0.22 6.57 0.56
N VAL A 137 -0.16 7.80 0.32
CA VAL A 137 -1.47 8.13 -0.25
C VAL A 137 -1.34 8.51 -1.72
N ARG A 138 -1.88 7.68 -2.59
CA ARG A 138 -1.98 8.02 -4.01
C ARG A 138 -3.23 8.87 -4.24
N ILE A 139 -3.07 10.02 -4.92
CA ILE A 139 -4.22 10.81 -5.33
C ILE A 139 -5.03 10.06 -6.39
N ALA A 140 -6.32 9.88 -6.15
CA ALA A 140 -7.23 9.23 -7.07
C ALA A 140 -7.87 10.28 -7.98
N THR A 141 -7.34 10.41 -9.18
CA THR A 141 -7.86 11.31 -10.22
C THR A 141 -9.02 10.67 -10.98
N PRO A 142 -9.89 11.46 -11.62
CA PRO A 142 -10.78 10.95 -12.66
C PRO A 142 -10.01 10.18 -13.75
N PRO A 143 -10.65 9.34 -14.54
CA PRO A 143 -10.06 8.79 -15.74
C PRO A 143 -9.66 9.91 -16.72
N PHE A 144 -8.54 9.76 -17.39
CA PHE A 144 -8.13 10.70 -18.45
C PHE A 144 -8.55 10.18 -19.81
N ASP A 145 -9.42 10.91 -20.49
CA ASP A 145 -9.80 10.63 -21.88
C ASP A 145 -8.69 11.10 -22.81
N ARG A 146 -7.89 10.14 -23.30
CA ARG A 146 -6.77 10.43 -24.21
C ARG A 146 -7.22 10.96 -25.56
N ALA A 147 -8.41 10.58 -26.03
CA ALA A 147 -8.94 11.03 -27.32
C ALA A 147 -9.42 12.48 -27.24
N ALA A 148 -10.06 12.85 -26.13
CA ALA A 148 -10.52 14.21 -25.87
C ALA A 148 -9.44 15.12 -25.25
N GLY A 149 -8.32 14.57 -24.82
CA GLY A 149 -7.22 15.30 -24.16
C GLY A 149 -7.61 15.95 -22.84
N LYS A 150 -8.58 15.39 -22.11
CA LYS A 150 -9.10 15.95 -20.85
C LYS A 150 -9.51 14.90 -19.85
N TRP A 151 -9.64 15.30 -18.60
CA TRP A 151 -10.21 14.49 -17.54
C TRP A 151 -11.70 14.25 -17.78
N VAL A 152 -12.17 13.03 -17.51
CA VAL A 152 -13.61 12.73 -17.51
C VAL A 152 -14.27 13.51 -16.36
N ASP A 153 -15.46 14.05 -16.62
CA ASP A 153 -16.22 14.84 -15.64
C ASP A 153 -16.89 13.92 -14.60
N VAL A 154 -16.04 13.41 -13.70
CA VAL A 154 -16.45 12.65 -12.51
C VAL A 154 -15.68 13.18 -11.31
N ASN A 155 -16.27 13.07 -10.12
CA ASN A 155 -15.64 13.56 -8.90
C ASN A 155 -14.33 12.81 -8.62
N PRO A 156 -13.21 13.50 -8.34
CA PRO A 156 -11.98 12.85 -7.88
C PRO A 156 -12.17 12.07 -6.58
N GLY A 157 -11.19 11.23 -6.24
CA GLY A 157 -11.22 10.46 -5.01
C GLY A 157 -11.31 11.33 -3.77
N ILE A 158 -12.37 11.14 -2.99
CA ILE A 158 -12.75 12.02 -1.88
C ILE A 158 -11.63 12.09 -0.82
N CYS A 159 -11.27 10.96 -0.24
CA CYS A 159 -10.33 10.94 0.87
C CYS A 159 -8.90 11.30 0.46
N SER A 160 -8.43 10.81 -0.70
CA SER A 160 -7.11 11.15 -1.19
C SER A 160 -6.98 12.65 -1.48
N SER A 161 -8.01 13.28 -2.06
CA SER A 161 -8.01 14.74 -2.28
C SER A 161 -8.02 15.51 -0.97
N TYR A 162 -8.81 15.05 0.02
CA TYR A 162 -8.83 15.65 1.35
C TYR A 162 -7.45 15.57 2.02
N ILE A 163 -6.83 14.39 2.05
CA ILE A 163 -5.48 14.23 2.61
C ILE A 163 -4.49 15.17 1.91
N TYR A 164 -4.54 15.25 0.57
CA TYR A 164 -3.64 16.10 -0.21
C TYR A 164 -3.78 17.59 0.12
N SER A 165 -4.95 18.04 0.58
CA SER A 165 -5.20 19.43 0.96
C SER A 165 -4.73 19.78 2.36
N LEU A 166 -4.44 18.78 3.22
CA LEU A 166 -4.04 19.01 4.60
C LEU A 166 -2.58 19.47 4.68
N LYS A 167 -2.30 20.33 5.66
CA LYS A 167 -0.99 20.94 5.92
C LYS A 167 -0.50 20.57 7.32
N PRO A 168 0.81 20.63 7.58
CA PRO A 168 1.34 20.47 8.93
C PRO A 168 0.64 21.39 9.93
N GLY A 169 0.20 20.81 11.07
CA GLY A 169 -0.59 21.49 12.10
C GLY A 169 -2.13 21.29 11.97
N ASP A 170 -2.62 20.88 10.79
CA ASP A 170 -4.04 20.56 10.64
C ASP A 170 -4.44 19.34 11.49
N LYS A 171 -5.74 19.22 11.77
CA LYS A 171 -6.30 18.09 12.52
C LYS A 171 -7.05 17.15 11.60
N ILE A 172 -6.92 15.86 11.89
CA ILE A 172 -7.61 14.80 11.16
C ILE A 172 -8.07 13.71 12.13
N THR A 173 -9.28 13.22 11.92
CA THR A 173 -9.83 12.14 12.73
C THR A 173 -9.52 10.79 12.09
N ILE A 174 -8.88 9.92 12.86
CA ILE A 174 -8.56 8.55 12.46
C ILE A 174 -9.14 7.55 13.46
N SER A 175 -9.35 6.33 13.03
CA SER A 175 -9.68 5.20 13.89
C SER A 175 -8.87 3.96 13.50
N GLY A 176 -8.64 3.08 14.48
CA GLY A 176 -7.87 1.86 14.29
C GLY A 176 -7.53 1.15 15.59
N PRO A 177 -6.70 0.09 15.53
CA PRO A 177 -6.19 -0.53 14.31
C PRO A 177 -7.21 -1.47 13.66
N TYR A 178 -7.05 -1.70 12.37
CA TYR A 178 -7.75 -2.74 11.61
C TYR A 178 -6.75 -3.55 10.79
N GLY A 179 -7.15 -4.69 10.23
CA GLY A 179 -6.34 -5.40 9.24
C GLY A 179 -6.49 -6.91 9.29
N GLU A 180 -6.11 -7.52 8.16
CA GLU A 180 -6.05 -8.97 7.95
C GLU A 180 -4.80 -9.36 7.15
N PHE A 181 -4.06 -8.40 6.62
CA PHE A 181 -2.88 -8.62 5.79
C PHE A 181 -1.63 -8.82 6.66
N PHE A 182 -1.69 -9.85 7.52
CA PHE A 182 -0.64 -10.20 8.47
C PHE A 182 0.15 -11.41 8.02
N LEU A 183 1.41 -11.51 8.47
CA LEU A 183 2.17 -12.75 8.37
C LEU A 183 1.48 -13.84 9.23
N PRO A 184 1.35 -15.08 8.70
CA PRO A 184 0.84 -16.19 9.50
C PRO A 184 1.69 -16.41 10.76
N LYS A 185 1.04 -16.69 11.90
CA LYS A 185 1.71 -16.86 13.19
C LYS A 185 2.57 -18.12 13.27
N ASP A 186 2.16 -19.15 12.55
CA ASP A 186 2.75 -20.50 12.48
C ASP A 186 3.63 -20.70 11.24
N LEU A 187 4.14 -19.59 10.68
CA LEU A 187 5.02 -19.62 9.53
C LEU A 187 6.35 -20.34 9.86
N PRO A 188 6.76 -21.39 9.11
CA PRO A 188 8.04 -22.09 9.30
C PRO A 188 9.22 -21.10 9.38
N ALA A 189 10.15 -21.33 10.31
CA ALA A 189 11.21 -20.37 10.63
C ALA A 189 12.17 -20.10 9.45
N ASP A 190 12.29 -21.03 8.51
CA ASP A 190 13.15 -21.02 7.33
C ASP A 190 12.40 -20.67 6.04
N GLN A 191 11.06 -20.53 6.08
CA GLN A 191 10.30 -20.18 4.89
C GLN A 191 10.70 -18.82 4.34
N GLU A 192 11.04 -18.78 3.08
CA GLU A 192 11.40 -17.54 2.36
C GLU A 192 10.18 -16.64 2.21
N LEU A 193 10.43 -15.32 2.33
CA LEU A 193 9.41 -14.28 2.10
C LEU A 193 9.76 -13.49 0.83
N ILE A 194 8.80 -13.38 -0.07
CA ILE A 194 8.94 -12.57 -1.29
C ILE A 194 7.85 -11.49 -1.28
N PHE A 195 8.28 -10.26 -1.11
CA PHE A 195 7.41 -9.09 -1.16
C PHE A 195 7.38 -8.53 -2.58
N VAL A 196 6.19 -8.12 -3.03
CA VAL A 196 6.01 -7.46 -4.34
C VAL A 196 5.16 -6.21 -4.16
N GLY A 197 5.75 -5.05 -4.46
CA GLY A 197 5.09 -3.75 -4.30
C GLY A 197 5.02 -2.94 -5.58
N GLY A 198 4.07 -2.00 -5.62
CA GLY A 198 3.99 -1.00 -6.69
C GLY A 198 3.16 0.21 -6.28
N GLY A 199 3.66 1.42 -6.55
CA GLY A 199 2.99 2.65 -6.16
C GLY A 199 2.72 2.73 -4.65
N ALA A 200 1.50 3.09 -4.25
CA ALA A 200 1.11 3.19 -2.84
C ALA A 200 1.06 1.84 -2.10
N GLY A 201 1.12 0.71 -2.83
CA GLY A 201 1.33 -0.62 -2.24
C GLY A 201 2.65 -0.77 -1.50
N MET A 202 3.54 0.20 -1.61
CA MET A 202 4.71 0.36 -0.76
C MET A 202 4.37 0.39 0.73
N ALA A 203 3.22 0.93 1.13
CA ALA A 203 2.87 1.13 2.53
C ALA A 203 2.92 -0.16 3.37
N PRO A 204 2.11 -1.20 3.10
CA PRO A 204 2.18 -2.44 3.88
C PRO A 204 3.50 -3.17 3.69
N MET A 205 4.15 -3.08 2.51
CA MET A 205 5.47 -3.69 2.29
C MET A 205 6.51 -3.09 3.22
N ARG A 206 6.56 -1.76 3.31
CA ARG A 206 7.47 -1.07 4.24
C ARG A 206 7.20 -1.47 5.69
N SER A 207 5.94 -1.46 6.11
CA SER A 207 5.55 -1.84 7.47
C SER A 207 6.07 -3.24 7.85
N HIS A 208 5.86 -4.24 6.99
CA HIS A 208 6.33 -5.61 7.22
C HIS A 208 7.86 -5.70 7.23
N ILE A 209 8.52 -5.18 6.20
CA ILE A 209 9.98 -5.31 6.03
C ILE A 209 10.73 -4.61 7.17
N MET A 210 10.33 -3.38 7.52
CA MET A 210 10.95 -2.66 8.64
C MET A 210 10.77 -3.38 9.96
N HIS A 211 9.59 -3.95 10.21
CA HIS A 211 9.34 -4.73 11.42
C HIS A 211 10.20 -6.01 11.48
N LEU A 212 10.25 -6.77 10.39
CA LEU A 212 11.04 -7.99 10.28
C LEU A 212 12.53 -7.76 10.58
N PHE A 213 13.11 -6.67 10.05
CA PHE A 213 14.53 -6.42 10.18
C PHE A 213 14.90 -5.56 11.38
N HIS A 214 14.13 -4.52 11.71
CA HIS A 214 14.47 -3.64 12.82
C HIS A 214 13.96 -4.14 14.18
N THR A 215 12.83 -4.87 14.21
CA THR A 215 12.25 -5.36 15.47
C THR A 215 12.55 -6.84 15.69
N GLU A 216 12.19 -7.70 14.73
CA GLU A 216 12.33 -9.15 14.89
C GLU A 216 13.75 -9.67 14.61
N LYS A 217 14.57 -8.87 13.89
CA LYS A 217 15.92 -9.28 13.46
C LYS A 217 15.89 -10.63 12.75
N THR A 218 14.98 -10.81 11.82
CA THR A 218 14.71 -12.08 11.16
C THR A 218 15.93 -12.64 10.44
N ASN A 219 16.09 -13.96 10.51
CA ASN A 219 17.10 -14.69 9.72
C ASN A 219 16.52 -15.31 8.42
N ARG A 220 15.22 -15.08 8.16
CA ARG A 220 14.58 -15.55 6.92
C ARG A 220 15.22 -14.90 5.72
N LYS A 221 15.30 -15.63 4.61
CA LYS A 221 15.61 -15.05 3.33
C LYS A 221 14.42 -14.19 2.88
N VAL A 222 14.68 -12.93 2.58
CA VAL A 222 13.64 -11.96 2.20
C VAL A 222 14.04 -11.27 0.91
N ASN A 223 13.19 -11.34 -0.10
CA ASN A 223 13.32 -10.59 -1.34
C ASN A 223 12.18 -9.58 -1.47
N PHE A 224 12.51 -8.35 -1.82
CA PHE A 224 11.52 -7.33 -2.12
C PHE A 224 11.66 -6.84 -3.56
N PHE A 225 10.64 -7.06 -4.37
CA PHE A 225 10.52 -6.57 -5.74
C PHE A 225 9.58 -5.36 -5.77
N TYR A 226 10.08 -4.21 -6.18
CA TYR A 226 9.27 -3.02 -6.29
C TYR A 226 9.23 -2.52 -7.74
N GLY A 227 7.99 -2.36 -8.26
CA GLY A 227 7.75 -1.87 -9.61
C GLY A 227 7.38 -0.39 -9.65
N ALA A 228 8.11 0.40 -10.43
CA ALA A 228 7.81 1.80 -10.69
C ALA A 228 7.94 2.12 -12.18
N ARG A 229 7.39 3.28 -12.62
CA ARG A 229 7.49 3.70 -14.03
C ARG A 229 8.83 4.33 -14.36
N ALA A 230 9.42 5.04 -13.40
CA ALA A 230 10.67 5.78 -13.50
C ALA A 230 11.27 5.93 -12.10
N LEU A 231 12.53 6.34 -12.01
CA LEU A 231 13.21 6.56 -10.73
C LEU A 231 12.44 7.53 -9.83
N LYS A 232 11.92 8.62 -10.37
CA LYS A 232 11.14 9.61 -9.62
C LYS A 232 9.83 9.09 -9.01
N GLU A 233 9.38 7.90 -9.42
CA GLU A 233 8.21 7.22 -8.85
C GLU A 233 8.60 6.14 -7.84
N ALA A 234 9.90 5.92 -7.60
CA ALA A 234 10.44 5.01 -6.60
C ALA A 234 10.90 5.79 -5.36
N PHE A 235 10.49 5.34 -4.18
CA PHE A 235 10.76 6.04 -2.92
C PHE A 235 11.15 5.06 -1.82
N TYR A 236 11.74 5.56 -0.72
CA TYR A 236 12.35 4.79 0.37
C TYR A 236 13.54 3.91 -0.07
N LEU A 237 14.20 4.25 -1.19
CA LEU A 237 15.33 3.47 -1.71
C LEU A 237 16.47 3.38 -0.69
N ASP A 238 16.78 4.50 -0.03
CA ASP A 238 17.84 4.56 0.98
C ASP A 238 17.55 3.64 2.17
N ASP A 239 16.27 3.57 2.61
CA ASP A 239 15.84 2.69 3.70
C ASP A 239 16.14 1.21 3.34
N TYR A 240 15.78 0.77 2.12
CA TYR A 240 15.99 -0.61 1.70
C TYR A 240 17.46 -0.94 1.43
N HIS A 241 18.21 -0.02 0.87
CA HIS A 241 19.67 -0.19 0.71
C HIS A 241 20.41 -0.23 2.05
N ALA A 242 19.92 0.50 3.07
CA ALA A 242 20.45 0.41 4.42
C ALA A 242 20.21 -0.99 5.02
N ILE A 243 19.01 -1.56 4.83
CA ILE A 243 18.70 -2.93 5.26
C ILE A 243 19.58 -3.94 4.53
N GLU A 244 19.74 -3.84 3.19
CA GLU A 244 20.62 -4.74 2.42
C GLU A 244 22.07 -4.73 2.93
N LYS A 245 22.55 -3.55 3.33
CA LYS A 245 23.92 -3.40 3.85
C LYS A 245 24.09 -4.03 5.23
N GLU A 246 23.06 -3.95 6.07
CA GLU A 246 23.08 -4.49 7.46
C GLU A 246 22.76 -5.99 7.49
N PHE A 247 21.84 -6.46 6.64
CA PHE A 247 21.29 -7.81 6.67
C PHE A 247 21.52 -8.56 5.35
N PRO A 248 22.47 -9.51 5.30
CA PRO A 248 22.82 -10.23 4.07
C PRO A 248 21.69 -11.15 3.56
N ASN A 249 20.69 -11.43 4.37
CA ASN A 249 19.51 -12.23 4.03
C ASN A 249 18.37 -11.39 3.43
N PHE A 250 18.56 -10.08 3.23
CA PHE A 250 17.61 -9.20 2.54
C PHE A 250 18.13 -8.79 1.16
N LYS A 251 17.24 -8.77 0.17
CA LYS A 251 17.53 -8.25 -1.17
C LYS A 251 16.41 -7.34 -1.66
N PHE A 252 16.78 -6.12 -2.05
CA PHE A 252 15.89 -5.17 -2.71
C PHE A 252 16.11 -5.20 -4.22
N ASN A 253 15.00 -5.29 -4.99
CA ASN A 253 15.03 -5.40 -6.44
C ASN A 253 14.09 -4.34 -7.04
N LEU A 254 14.67 -3.28 -7.62
CA LEU A 254 13.91 -2.24 -8.29
C LEU A 254 13.67 -2.62 -9.76
N ALA A 255 12.39 -2.62 -10.16
CA ALA A 255 11.98 -2.78 -11.55
C ALA A 255 11.43 -1.44 -12.08
N LEU A 256 12.00 -0.92 -13.16
CA LEU A 256 11.46 0.23 -13.87
C LEU A 256 10.88 -0.24 -15.21
N ASP A 257 9.70 0.27 -15.59
CA ASP A 257 8.95 -0.26 -16.76
C ASP A 257 9.72 -0.16 -18.09
N ARG A 258 10.76 0.69 -18.14
CA ARG A 258 11.68 0.91 -19.26
C ARG A 258 13.04 1.39 -18.76
N PRO A 259 14.09 1.41 -19.62
CA PRO A 259 15.35 2.08 -19.31
C PRO A 259 15.12 3.54 -18.86
N ASP A 260 15.79 3.93 -17.78
CA ASP A 260 15.61 5.24 -17.14
C ASP A 260 16.95 5.99 -17.07
N PRO A 261 17.14 7.03 -17.91
CA PRO A 261 18.39 7.83 -17.93
C PRO A 261 18.68 8.54 -16.61
N GLU A 262 17.66 8.90 -15.81
CA GLU A 262 17.87 9.53 -14.50
C GLU A 262 18.43 8.50 -13.50
N ALA A 263 17.91 7.27 -13.52
CA ALA A 263 18.43 6.18 -12.71
C ALA A 263 19.88 5.82 -13.10
N ASP A 264 20.15 5.76 -14.42
CA ASP A 264 21.50 5.49 -14.93
C ASP A 264 22.49 6.59 -14.49
N ALA A 265 22.12 7.86 -14.61
CA ALA A 265 22.92 9.00 -14.20
C ALA A 265 23.15 9.07 -12.68
N ALA A 266 22.16 8.65 -11.90
CA ALA A 266 22.23 8.59 -10.43
C ALA A 266 22.97 7.33 -9.93
N GLY A 267 23.28 6.38 -10.80
CA GLY A 267 23.90 5.12 -10.42
C GLY A 267 23.00 4.22 -9.57
N VAL A 268 21.68 4.39 -9.66
CA VAL A 268 20.70 3.57 -8.93
C VAL A 268 20.52 2.23 -9.66
N PRO A 269 20.77 1.10 -9.01
CA PRO A 269 20.61 -0.20 -9.66
C PRO A 269 19.12 -0.52 -9.86
N TYR A 270 18.75 -0.92 -11.08
CA TYR A 270 17.42 -1.39 -11.44
C TYR A 270 17.47 -2.39 -12.59
N VAL A 271 16.35 -3.07 -12.82
CA VAL A 271 16.15 -3.90 -14.02
C VAL A 271 14.96 -3.33 -14.81
N ALA A 272 15.17 -3.11 -16.12
CA ALA A 272 14.10 -2.59 -16.98
C ALA A 272 13.07 -3.69 -17.28
N GLY A 273 11.80 -3.43 -17.03
CA GLY A 273 10.67 -4.32 -17.26
C GLY A 273 9.60 -4.24 -16.18
N PHE A 274 8.46 -4.87 -16.44
CA PHE A 274 7.42 -5.00 -15.41
C PHE A 274 7.88 -5.93 -14.28
N VAL A 275 7.52 -5.59 -13.06
CA VAL A 275 8.02 -6.25 -11.84
C VAL A 275 7.84 -7.78 -11.83
N HIS A 276 6.74 -8.31 -12.36
CA HIS A 276 6.51 -9.76 -12.45
C HIS A 276 7.49 -10.45 -13.41
N ASN A 277 7.82 -9.80 -14.55
CA ASN A 277 8.81 -10.33 -15.49
C ASN A 277 10.22 -10.24 -14.89
N VAL A 278 10.54 -9.11 -14.25
CA VAL A 278 11.84 -8.94 -13.57
C VAL A 278 12.01 -9.99 -12.48
N MET A 279 11.01 -10.20 -11.63
CA MET A 279 11.02 -11.23 -10.58
C MET A 279 11.23 -12.63 -11.17
N PHE A 280 10.56 -12.96 -12.27
CA PHE A 280 10.72 -14.25 -12.93
C PHE A 280 12.11 -14.42 -13.51
N GLU A 281 12.56 -13.53 -14.39
CA GLU A 281 13.81 -13.67 -15.12
C GLU A 281 15.07 -13.58 -14.23
N THR A 282 15.02 -12.74 -13.18
CA THR A 282 16.18 -12.52 -12.31
C THR A 282 16.22 -13.44 -11.10
N TYR A 283 15.08 -14.07 -10.75
CA TYR A 283 15.00 -14.83 -9.52
C TYR A 283 14.24 -16.16 -9.65
N LEU A 284 12.93 -16.13 -9.95
CA LEU A 284 12.10 -17.34 -9.86
C LEU A 284 12.44 -18.41 -10.90
N LYS A 285 12.95 -18.03 -12.06
CA LYS A 285 13.34 -18.95 -13.14
C LYS A 285 14.41 -19.97 -12.71
N GLN A 286 15.26 -19.60 -11.74
CA GLN A 286 16.33 -20.44 -11.21
C GLN A 286 16.07 -20.84 -9.75
N HIS A 287 14.91 -20.54 -9.21
CA HIS A 287 14.54 -20.92 -7.86
C HIS A 287 14.18 -22.40 -7.80
N GLU A 288 14.75 -23.13 -6.84
CA GLU A 288 14.60 -24.60 -6.76
C GLU A 288 13.15 -25.00 -6.38
N ALA A 289 12.48 -24.23 -5.53
CA ALA A 289 11.14 -24.51 -5.04
C ALA A 289 10.35 -23.19 -4.82
N PRO A 290 9.94 -22.49 -5.92
CA PRO A 290 9.19 -21.24 -5.79
C PRO A 290 7.83 -21.42 -5.11
N GLU A 291 7.26 -22.63 -5.16
CA GLU A 291 5.99 -23.00 -4.50
C GLU A 291 6.07 -22.97 -2.98
N ASP A 292 7.25 -23.13 -2.40
CA ASP A 292 7.44 -23.15 -0.94
C ASP A 292 7.61 -21.75 -0.32
N ALA A 293 7.88 -20.73 -1.13
CA ALA A 293 7.99 -19.35 -0.64
C ALA A 293 6.61 -18.74 -0.32
N LEU A 294 6.57 -17.83 0.66
CA LEU A 294 5.38 -17.02 0.93
C LEU A 294 5.49 -15.68 0.20
N TYR A 295 4.49 -15.36 -0.60
CA TYR A 295 4.41 -14.14 -1.37
C TYR A 295 3.44 -13.15 -0.73
N LEU A 296 3.90 -11.92 -0.50
CA LEU A 296 3.05 -10.82 -0.02
C LEU A 296 3.09 -9.70 -1.05
N MET A 297 1.93 -9.29 -1.55
CA MET A 297 1.90 -8.28 -2.59
C MET A 297 0.84 -7.20 -2.34
N CYS A 298 1.16 -5.98 -2.76
CA CYS A 298 0.24 -4.86 -2.75
C CYS A 298 0.61 -3.86 -3.86
N GLY A 299 -0.39 -3.39 -4.60
CA GLY A 299 -0.18 -2.42 -5.68
C GLY A 299 -1.34 -2.37 -6.67
N PRO A 300 -1.10 -1.79 -7.86
CA PRO A 300 -2.14 -1.69 -8.88
C PRO A 300 -2.76 -3.06 -9.23
N PRO A 301 -4.08 -3.16 -9.44
CA PRO A 301 -4.77 -4.43 -9.73
C PRO A 301 -4.17 -5.21 -10.90
N MET A 302 -3.74 -4.52 -11.95
CA MET A 302 -3.08 -5.16 -13.09
C MET A 302 -1.73 -5.80 -12.71
N MET A 303 -0.96 -5.18 -11.82
CA MET A 303 0.29 -5.74 -11.31
C MET A 303 0.02 -6.99 -10.47
N VAL A 304 -0.89 -6.88 -9.51
CA VAL A 304 -1.28 -8.02 -8.64
C VAL A 304 -1.78 -9.18 -9.50
N GLY A 305 -2.67 -8.93 -10.46
CA GLY A 305 -3.16 -9.97 -11.37
C GLY A 305 -2.06 -10.64 -12.20
N ALA A 306 -1.09 -9.87 -12.70
CA ALA A 306 0.04 -10.40 -13.45
C ALA A 306 0.97 -11.26 -12.58
N VAL A 307 1.23 -10.83 -11.33
CA VAL A 307 2.02 -11.61 -10.36
C VAL A 307 1.29 -12.89 -9.99
N VAL A 308 -0.02 -12.84 -9.65
CA VAL A 308 -0.82 -14.03 -9.32
C VAL A 308 -0.80 -15.04 -10.46
N ASN A 309 -1.02 -14.61 -11.72
CA ASN A 309 -0.96 -15.48 -12.88
C ASN A 309 0.40 -16.15 -13.07
N LEU A 310 1.49 -15.41 -12.82
CA LEU A 310 2.84 -15.97 -12.85
C LEU A 310 3.01 -17.04 -11.77
N LEU A 311 2.64 -16.75 -10.53
CA LEU A 311 2.77 -17.67 -9.40
C LEU A 311 1.88 -18.92 -9.58
N ASP A 312 0.65 -18.77 -10.08
CA ASP A 312 -0.22 -19.90 -10.46
C ASP A 312 0.47 -20.79 -11.51
N SER A 313 1.18 -20.21 -12.50
CA SER A 313 1.91 -20.96 -13.53
C SER A 313 3.13 -21.72 -13.00
N LEU A 314 3.67 -21.28 -11.87
CA LEU A 314 4.80 -21.92 -11.17
C LEU A 314 4.32 -22.93 -10.10
N GLY A 315 3.01 -23.16 -9.98
CA GLY A 315 2.45 -24.11 -9.03
C GLY A 315 2.40 -23.63 -7.59
N VAL A 316 2.57 -22.33 -7.34
CA VAL A 316 2.50 -21.76 -5.97
C VAL A 316 1.09 -21.96 -5.41
N PRO A 317 0.93 -22.61 -4.24
CA PRO A 317 -0.38 -22.85 -3.66
C PRO A 317 -1.03 -21.53 -3.21
N PRO A 318 -2.36 -21.38 -3.33
CA PRO A 318 -3.08 -20.14 -3.00
C PRO A 318 -2.85 -19.64 -1.56
N GLU A 319 -2.58 -20.51 -0.62
CA GLU A 319 -2.25 -20.17 0.77
C GLU A 319 -0.92 -19.47 0.93
N ASN A 320 -0.01 -19.63 -0.02
CA ASN A 320 1.28 -18.95 -0.08
C ASN A 320 1.23 -17.62 -0.86
N ILE A 321 0.04 -17.19 -1.31
CA ILE A 321 -0.16 -15.95 -2.06
C ILE A 321 -1.08 -15.03 -1.27
N LEU A 322 -0.50 -14.07 -0.58
CA LEU A 322 -1.20 -13.05 0.19
C LEU A 322 -1.17 -11.71 -0.55
N TYR A 323 -2.30 -11.03 -0.64
CA TYR A 323 -2.34 -9.70 -1.24
C TYR A 323 -3.36 -8.80 -0.57
N ASP A 324 -3.03 -7.50 -0.52
CA ASP A 324 -3.93 -6.45 -0.07
C ASP A 324 -4.43 -5.67 -1.28
N ASN A 325 -5.76 -5.54 -1.40
CA ASN A 325 -6.42 -4.83 -2.48
C ASN A 325 -6.88 -3.45 -2.01
N PHE A 326 -6.30 -2.40 -2.56
CA PHE A 326 -6.71 -1.01 -2.28
C PHE A 326 -7.99 -0.59 -3.01
N GLY A 327 -8.94 -1.48 -3.13
CA GLY A 327 -10.25 -1.22 -3.75
C GLY A 327 -10.17 -0.87 -5.24
N ALA A 328 -11.11 -1.41 -6.02
CA ALA A 328 -11.33 -0.98 -7.41
C ALA A 328 -12.23 0.26 -7.44
#